data_a43e19f68c736ad9a745f126ea3a191a
#
_entry.id   a43e19f68c736ad9a745f126ea3a191a
#
_cell.length_a   1.000
_cell.length_b   1.000
_cell.length_c   1.000
_cell.angle_alpha   90.00
_cell.angle_beta   90.00
_cell.angle_gamma   90.00
#
_symmetry.space_group_name_H-M   'P 1'
#
loop_
_entity.id
_entity.type
_entity.pdbx_description
1 polymer ?
#
loop_
_entity_poly.entity_id
_entity_poly.type
_entity_poly.pdbx_seq_one_letter_code
_entity_poly.pdbx_strand_id
1 'polypeptide(L)'
;MAYESREFHPAFEEYCETIFELAEDGIDVIQARIVERLEVSRPAVSEMIRKMDGAGLIKMVGNKVLLTSKGKSLAKQVVRRHRLAERFLTDILGLSWAEA
;
A
#
# COMPACT_ATOMS: atom_id res chain seq x y z
N MET A 1 6.53 -17.75 -9.37
CA MET A 1 6.26 -17.13 -9.61
C MET A 1 6.15 -16.45 -9.54
N ALA A 2 6.31 -16.40 -9.37
CA ALA A 2 6.23 -15.56 -9.43
C ALA A 2 5.55 -14.88 -9.15
N TYR A 3 6.05 -14.88 -7.84
CA TYR A 3 5.28 -13.84 -7.86
C TYR A 3 5.22 -13.60 -9.17
N GLU A 4 4.53 -13.48 -9.14
CA GLU A 4 4.44 -13.16 -10.21
C GLU A 4 3.99 -11.88 -10.18
N SER A 5 4.70 -11.04 -10.70
CA SER A 5 4.40 -9.66 -10.75
C SER A 5 3.05 -9.46 -11.38
N ARG A 6 2.55 -10.44 -12.05
CA ARG A 6 1.21 -10.33 -12.56
C ARG A 6 0.16 -10.58 -11.51
N GLU A 7 0.56 -11.11 -10.35
CA GLU A 7 -0.36 -11.26 -9.22
C GLU A 7 -0.35 -10.04 -8.35
N PHE A 8 0.83 -9.42 -8.24
CA PHE A 8 1.00 -8.29 -7.35
C PHE A 8 1.56 -7.14 -8.16
N HIS A 9 0.69 -6.49 -8.91
CA HIS A 9 1.13 -5.37 -9.71
C HIS A 9 1.29 -4.13 -8.84
N PRO A 10 1.90 -3.08 -9.38
CA PRO A 10 2.22 -1.89 -8.58
C PRO A 10 1.04 -1.29 -7.83
N ALA A 11 -0.16 -1.39 -8.38
CA ALA A 11 -1.31 -0.84 -7.68
C ALA A 11 -1.59 -1.60 -6.39
N PHE A 12 -1.39 -2.93 -6.37
CA PHE A 12 -1.55 -3.71 -5.14
C PHE A 12 -0.56 -3.23 -4.09
N GLU A 13 0.68 -3.00 -4.51
CA GLU A 13 1.71 -2.55 -3.59
C GLU A 13 1.37 -1.19 -3.01
N GLU A 14 0.92 -0.28 -3.84
CA GLU A 14 0.56 1.05 -3.39
C GLU A 14 -0.61 1.02 -2.41
N TYR A 15 -1.59 0.20 -2.70
CA TYR A 15 -2.74 0.08 -1.81
C TYR A 15 -2.34 -0.55 -0.48
N CYS A 16 -1.52 -1.60 -0.51
CA CYS A 16 -1.06 -2.23 0.73
C CYS A 16 -0.28 -1.24 1.58
N GLU A 17 0.59 -0.46 0.96
CA GLU A 17 1.36 0.55 1.68
C GLU A 17 0.43 1.58 2.32
N THR A 18 -0.56 2.05 1.56
CA THR A 18 -1.50 3.04 2.06
C THR A 18 -2.29 2.52 3.24
N ILE A 19 -2.81 1.30 3.12
CA ILE A 19 -3.56 0.69 4.20
C ILE A 19 -2.69 0.52 5.43
N PHE A 20 -1.44 0.08 5.23
CA PHE A 20 -0.51 -0.10 6.32
C PHE A 20 -0.23 1.21 7.05
N GLU A 21 0.01 2.28 6.29
CA GLU A 21 0.31 3.57 6.89
C GLU A 21 -0.87 4.16 7.63
N LEU A 22 -2.07 4.03 7.07
CA LEU A 22 -3.27 4.51 7.76
C LEU A 22 -3.46 3.79 9.08
N ALA A 23 -3.25 2.48 9.08
CA ALA A 23 -3.39 1.69 10.30
C ALA A 23 -2.32 2.05 11.33
N GLU A 24 -1.09 2.32 10.86
CA GLU A 24 -0.02 2.75 11.76
C GLU A 24 -0.35 4.09 12.42
N ASP A 25 -1.07 4.94 11.72
CA ASP A 25 -1.47 6.24 12.24
C ASP A 25 -2.72 6.14 13.14
N GLY A 26 -3.21 4.93 13.38
CA GLY A 26 -4.37 4.74 14.23
C GLY A 26 -5.69 5.09 13.57
N ILE A 27 -5.71 5.17 12.25
CA ILE A 27 -6.92 5.53 11.51
C ILE A 27 -7.64 4.25 11.10
N ASP A 28 -8.95 4.20 11.34
CA ASP A 28 -9.77 3.09 10.85
C ASP A 28 -9.76 3.13 9.32
N VAL A 29 -9.33 2.04 8.71
CA VAL A 29 -9.18 2.02 7.26
C VAL A 29 -10.49 1.59 6.64
N ILE A 30 -11.22 2.55 6.11
CA ILE A 30 -12.41 2.30 5.31
C ILE A 30 -12.10 2.77 3.90
N GLN A 31 -12.91 2.34 2.94
CA GLN A 31 -12.60 2.66 1.55
C GLN A 31 -12.53 4.16 1.31
N ALA A 32 -13.34 4.94 2.02
CA ALA A 32 -13.31 6.40 1.85
C ALA A 32 -11.95 7.00 2.20
N ARG A 33 -11.25 6.41 3.18
CA ARG A 33 -9.92 6.91 3.54
C ARG A 33 -8.93 6.64 2.43
N ILE A 34 -9.06 5.50 1.76
CA ILE A 34 -8.17 5.15 0.66
C ILE A 34 -8.44 6.06 -0.52
N VAL A 35 -9.72 6.33 -0.80
CA VAL A 35 -10.10 7.26 -1.87
C VAL A 35 -9.42 8.61 -1.66
N GLU A 36 -9.48 9.12 -0.42
CA GLU A 36 -8.89 10.41 -0.12
C GLU A 36 -7.38 10.41 -0.25
N ARG A 37 -6.75 9.37 0.28
CA ARG A 37 -5.29 9.33 0.32
C ARG A 37 -4.70 9.14 -1.07
N LEU A 38 -5.30 8.30 -1.90
CA LEU A 38 -4.76 7.99 -3.21
C LEU A 38 -5.35 8.87 -4.31
N GLU A 39 -6.39 9.64 -4.00
CA GLU A 39 -7.02 10.54 -4.96
C GLU A 39 -7.50 9.77 -6.19
N VAL A 40 -8.19 8.66 -5.93
CA VAL A 40 -8.78 7.85 -6.98
C VAL A 40 -10.27 7.77 -6.75
N SER A 41 -11.00 7.24 -7.73
CA SER A 41 -12.46 7.19 -7.63
C SER A 41 -12.92 6.08 -6.70
N ARG A 42 -14.14 6.22 -6.16
CA ARG A 42 -14.71 5.18 -5.32
C ARG A 42 -14.85 3.85 -6.05
N PRO A 43 -15.34 3.82 -7.30
CA PRO A 43 -15.41 2.55 -8.01
C PRO A 43 -14.05 1.90 -8.19
N ALA A 44 -13.00 2.70 -8.41
CA ALA A 44 -11.66 2.14 -8.57
C ALA A 44 -11.20 1.47 -7.28
N VAL A 45 -11.46 2.12 -6.12
CA VAL A 45 -11.09 1.53 -4.84
C VAL A 45 -11.88 0.26 -4.59
N SER A 46 -13.20 0.28 -4.83
CA SER A 46 -14.03 -0.91 -4.62
C SER A 46 -13.54 -2.08 -5.44
N GLU A 47 -13.20 -1.83 -6.69
CA GLU A 47 -12.71 -2.88 -7.56
C GLU A 47 -11.38 -3.43 -7.07
N MET A 48 -10.48 -2.54 -6.68
CA MET A 48 -9.15 -2.96 -6.21
C MET A 48 -9.26 -3.75 -4.91
N ILE A 49 -10.12 -3.31 -3.99
CA ILE A 49 -10.33 -4.02 -2.73
C ILE A 49 -10.82 -5.43 -3.00
N ARG A 50 -11.73 -5.59 -3.96
CA ARG A 50 -12.25 -6.91 -4.32
C ARG A 50 -11.13 -7.80 -4.86
N LYS A 51 -10.27 -7.24 -5.70
CA LYS A 51 -9.15 -7.99 -6.25
C LYS A 51 -8.14 -8.37 -5.18
N MET A 52 -7.88 -7.45 -4.26
CA MET A 52 -6.94 -7.72 -3.18
C MET A 52 -7.48 -8.78 -2.22
N ASP A 53 -8.79 -8.76 -1.99
CA ASP A 53 -9.41 -9.79 -1.18
C ASP A 53 -9.22 -11.16 -1.85
N GLY A 54 -9.47 -11.23 -3.15
CA GLY A 54 -9.27 -12.46 -3.91
C GLY A 54 -7.83 -12.92 -3.91
N ALA A 55 -6.89 -11.99 -3.83
CA ALA A 55 -5.46 -12.33 -3.80
C ALA A 55 -4.97 -12.65 -2.39
N GLY A 56 -5.83 -12.56 -1.38
CA GLY A 56 -5.44 -12.89 -0.01
C GLY A 56 -4.65 -11.80 0.68
N LEU A 57 -4.70 -10.57 0.19
CA LEU A 57 -3.91 -9.47 0.76
C LEU A 57 -4.66 -8.71 1.84
N ILE A 58 -5.98 -8.72 1.78
CA ILE A 58 -6.80 -8.02 2.77
C ILE A 58 -8.00 -8.89 3.13
N LYS A 59 -8.66 -8.49 4.20
CA LYS A 59 -9.97 -9.04 4.50
C LYS A 59 -10.83 -7.92 5.03
N MET A 60 -12.14 -8.05 4.83
CA MET A 60 -13.08 -7.07 5.31
C MET A 60 -13.64 -7.49 6.66
N VAL A 61 -13.71 -6.56 7.60
CA VAL A 61 -14.37 -6.79 8.88
C VAL A 61 -15.35 -5.63 9.01
N GLY A 62 -16.63 -5.92 8.71
CA GLY A 62 -17.62 -4.87 8.57
C GLY A 62 -17.23 -4.00 7.39
N ASN A 63 -17.07 -2.69 7.63
CA ASN A 63 -16.64 -1.78 6.58
C ASN A 63 -15.14 -1.48 6.65
N LYS A 64 -14.41 -2.17 7.51
CA LYS A 64 -12.98 -1.92 7.67
C LYS A 64 -12.16 -2.87 6.83
N VAL A 65 -11.10 -2.34 6.25
CA VAL A 65 -10.17 -3.10 5.42
C VAL A 65 -8.95 -3.43 6.26
N LEU A 66 -8.66 -4.70 6.43
CA LEU A 66 -7.52 -5.13 7.23
C LEU A 66 -6.55 -5.89 6.35
N LEU A 67 -5.26 -5.63 6.53
CA LEU A 67 -4.25 -6.41 5.83
C LEU A 67 -4.12 -7.78 6.49
N THR A 68 -4.01 -8.80 5.65
CA THR A 68 -3.64 -10.13 6.13
C THR A 68 -2.14 -10.15 6.39
N SER A 69 -1.62 -11.27 6.91
CA SER A 69 -0.17 -11.41 7.06
C SER A 69 0.54 -11.21 5.73
N LYS A 70 -0.04 -11.75 4.66
CA LYS A 70 0.53 -11.60 3.32
C LYS A 70 0.53 -10.14 2.90
N GLY A 71 -0.56 -9.43 3.14
CA GLY A 71 -0.65 -8.01 2.80
C GLY A 71 0.31 -7.17 3.62
N LYS A 72 0.46 -7.48 4.90
CA LYS A 72 1.41 -6.75 5.75
C LYS A 72 2.83 -6.97 5.28
N SER A 73 3.15 -8.20 4.89
CA SER A 73 4.49 -8.50 4.41
C SER A 73 4.80 -7.71 3.15
N LEU A 74 3.84 -7.65 2.23
CA LEU A 74 4.02 -6.89 1.00
C LEU A 74 4.18 -5.40 1.32
N ALA A 75 3.35 -4.86 2.21
CA ALA A 75 3.43 -3.45 2.57
C ALA A 75 4.79 -3.11 3.16
N LYS A 76 5.31 -3.97 4.04
CA LYS A 76 6.60 -3.72 4.67
C LYS A 76 7.73 -3.74 3.65
N GLN A 77 7.65 -4.60 2.65
CA GLN A 77 8.64 -4.65 1.59
C GLN A 77 8.65 -3.35 0.79
N VAL A 78 7.45 -2.83 0.50
CA VAL A 78 7.32 -1.60 -0.26
C VAL A 78 7.88 -0.42 0.53
N VAL A 79 7.52 -0.34 1.81
CA VAL A 79 8.02 0.72 2.68
C VAL A 79 9.55 0.68 2.75
N ARG A 80 10.10 -0.52 2.87
CA ARG A 80 11.55 -0.66 2.94
C ARG A 80 12.22 -0.18 1.66
N ARG A 81 11.66 -0.55 0.49
CA ARG A 81 12.22 -0.10 -0.77
C ARG A 81 12.20 1.42 -0.89
N HIS A 82 11.12 2.04 -0.43
CA HIS A 82 11.02 3.50 -0.50
C HIS A 82 12.05 4.15 0.41
N ARG A 83 12.24 3.61 1.61
CA ARG A 83 13.25 4.15 2.53
C ARG A 83 14.66 4.01 1.97
N LEU A 84 14.94 2.89 1.34
CA LEU A 84 16.27 2.68 0.75
C LEU A 84 16.49 3.65 -0.39
N ALA A 85 15.47 3.91 -1.20
CA ALA A 85 15.59 4.87 -2.30
C ALA A 85 15.85 6.27 -1.75
N GLU A 86 15.14 6.65 -0.67
CA GLU A 86 15.37 7.96 -0.06
C GLU A 86 16.80 8.09 0.46
N ARG A 87 17.29 7.05 1.12
CA ARG A 87 18.65 7.08 1.64
C ARG A 87 19.66 7.16 0.53
N PHE A 88 19.40 6.45 -0.57
CA PHE A 88 20.30 6.54 -1.72
C PHE A 88 20.39 7.98 -2.21
N LEU A 89 19.23 8.63 -2.40
CA LEU A 89 19.22 10.00 -2.89
C LEU A 89 19.89 10.95 -1.91
N THR A 90 19.63 10.79 -0.63
CA THR A 90 20.17 11.67 0.39
C THR A 90 21.65 11.42 0.63
N ASP A 91 22.02 10.16 0.86
CA ASP A 91 23.37 9.83 1.30
C ASP A 91 24.36 9.77 0.16
N ILE A 92 23.93 9.33 -1.02
CA ILE A 92 24.83 9.13 -2.14
C ILE A 92 24.87 10.35 -3.03
N LEU A 93 23.72 10.94 -3.32
CA LEU A 93 23.64 12.06 -4.23
C LEU A 93 23.70 13.42 -3.54
N GLY A 94 23.67 13.42 -2.21
CA GLY A 94 23.77 14.67 -1.47
C GLY A 94 22.52 15.50 -1.49
N LEU A 95 21.37 14.90 -1.80
CA LEU A 95 20.10 15.61 -1.87
C LEU A 95 19.25 15.26 -0.67
N SER A 96 18.58 16.26 -0.10
CA SER A 96 17.57 15.96 0.90
C SER A 96 16.31 15.52 0.17
N TRP A 97 15.50 14.74 0.85
CA TRP A 97 14.27 14.26 0.22
C TRP A 97 13.36 15.40 -0.19
N ALA A 98 13.34 16.47 0.62
CA ALA A 98 12.50 17.61 0.31
C ALA A 98 12.94 18.32 -0.96
N GLU A 99 14.23 18.21 -1.32
CA GLU A 99 14.77 18.84 -2.51
C GLU A 99 14.68 17.94 -3.73
N ALA A 100 14.52 16.66 -3.49
CA ALA A 100 14.43 15.73 -4.61
C ALA A 100 13.05 15.74 -5.22
#